data_40de1f11acb98c8ce2bcfa6fd197a434
#
_entry.id   40de1f11acb98c8ce2bcfa6fd197a434
#
_cell.length_a   1.000
_cell.length_b   1.000
_cell.length_c   1.000
_cell.angle_alpha   90.00
_cell.angle_beta   90.00
_cell.angle_gamma   90.00
#
_symmetry.space_group_name_H-M   'P 1'
#
loop_
_entity.id
_entity.type
_entity.pdbx_description
1 polymer ?
#
loop_
_entity_poly.entity_id
_entity_poly.type
_entity_poly.pdbx_seq_one_letter_code
_entity_poly.pdbx_strand_id
1 'polypeptide(L)'
;MSIYLIRHGQTNGNRDRIVQTPDTPLSELGHQQAKQLAHTFLNIAIQNIICSDYIRTQQTAAPLRALKQSTFSLQPLLRERSFGDLRGQAYDDIGTDFFAEGYAPPNGETHQQFVHRVNLAWEFVLSTYHNTQGGLIVMTHGLVLREIIKQHLIIEECVSPLSDFQNTCITEVSGTDKKTVLRLCDAEHLHTQSAVGAAV
;
A
#
# COMPACT_ATOMS: atom_id res chain seq x y z
N MET A 1 4.32 -6.54 18.48
CA MET A 1 4.46 -5.40 17.55
C MET A 1 4.07 -5.86 16.17
N SER A 2 3.39 -5.01 15.39
CA SER A 2 2.95 -5.35 14.02
C SER A 2 3.53 -4.39 12.98
N ILE A 3 3.69 -4.91 11.75
CA ILE A 3 3.88 -4.10 10.55
C ILE A 3 2.51 -4.02 9.86
N TYR A 4 2.11 -2.82 9.49
CA TYR A 4 0.88 -2.54 8.76
C TYR A 4 1.23 -2.12 7.34
N LEU A 5 1.04 -3.04 6.40
CA LEU A 5 1.24 -2.80 4.97
C LEU A 5 -0.05 -2.22 4.41
N ILE A 6 0.00 -1.03 3.81
CA ILE A 6 -1.18 -0.27 3.42
C ILE A 6 -1.06 0.21 1.97
N ARG A 7 -2.10 -0.03 1.18
CA ARG A 7 -2.24 0.55 -0.15
C ARG A 7 -2.71 2.01 -0.06
N HIS A 8 -2.21 2.87 -0.93
CA HIS A 8 -2.71 4.25 -1.04
C HIS A 8 -4.21 4.35 -1.32
N GLY A 9 -4.83 5.48 -0.98
CA GLY A 9 -6.23 5.80 -1.27
C GLY A 9 -6.52 5.89 -2.78
N GLN A 10 -7.80 5.93 -3.14
CA GLN A 10 -8.23 5.98 -4.54
C GLN A 10 -7.69 7.22 -5.24
N THR A 11 -7.30 7.04 -6.50
CA THR A 11 -6.99 8.11 -7.46
C THR A 11 -8.01 8.09 -8.60
N ASN A 12 -8.11 9.18 -9.37
CA ASN A 12 -8.89 9.13 -10.62
C ASN A 12 -8.34 8.07 -11.58
N GLY A 13 -7.01 7.87 -11.62
CA GLY A 13 -6.41 6.82 -12.42
C GLY A 13 -6.82 5.40 -12.01
N ASN A 14 -7.12 5.13 -10.71
CA ASN A 14 -7.71 3.85 -10.30
C ASN A 14 -9.13 3.69 -10.83
N ARG A 15 -9.97 4.73 -10.70
CA ARG A 15 -11.35 4.72 -11.17
C ARG A 15 -11.43 4.56 -12.68
N ASP A 16 -10.62 5.32 -13.41
CA ASP A 16 -10.66 5.43 -14.87
C ASP A 16 -9.76 4.40 -15.57
N ARG A 17 -9.13 3.48 -14.80
CA ARG A 17 -8.22 2.43 -15.31
C ARG A 17 -7.09 2.99 -16.17
N ILE A 18 -6.40 4.04 -15.67
CA ILE A 18 -5.26 4.68 -16.32
C ILE A 18 -3.96 4.28 -15.61
N VAL A 19 -2.91 3.99 -16.37
CA VAL A 19 -1.56 3.75 -15.83
C VAL A 19 -1.03 5.04 -15.20
N GLN A 20 -0.87 5.04 -13.91
CA GLN A 20 -0.62 6.25 -13.13
C GLN A 20 0.82 6.74 -13.21
N THR A 21 0.98 8.05 -13.20
CA THR A 21 2.27 8.73 -13.04
C THR A 21 2.66 8.86 -11.55
N PRO A 22 3.92 9.19 -11.21
CA PRO A 22 4.35 9.43 -9.82
C PRO A 22 3.58 10.57 -9.12
N ASP A 23 3.20 11.59 -9.86
CA ASP A 23 2.52 12.81 -9.41
C ASP A 23 0.98 12.72 -9.44
N THR A 24 0.41 11.57 -9.80
CA THR A 24 -1.04 11.34 -9.74
C THR A 24 -1.55 11.50 -8.30
N PRO A 25 -2.45 12.47 -8.01
CA PRO A 25 -2.97 12.71 -6.66
C PRO A 25 -4.12 11.77 -6.31
N LEU A 26 -4.53 11.78 -5.04
CA LEU A 26 -5.77 11.16 -4.60
C LEU A 26 -6.99 11.81 -5.26
N SER A 27 -8.04 11.02 -5.47
CA SER A 27 -9.40 11.53 -5.74
C SER A 27 -10.02 12.07 -4.44
N GLU A 28 -11.16 12.75 -4.55
CA GLU A 28 -11.91 13.18 -3.37
C GLU A 28 -12.28 12.00 -2.47
N LEU A 29 -12.73 10.88 -3.05
CA LEU A 29 -12.97 9.63 -2.31
C LEU A 29 -11.67 9.11 -1.67
N GLY A 30 -10.53 9.19 -2.35
CA GLY A 30 -9.24 8.80 -1.78
C GLY A 30 -8.85 9.60 -0.55
N HIS A 31 -9.15 10.90 -0.53
CA HIS A 31 -8.95 11.74 0.67
C HIS A 31 -9.87 11.34 1.82
N GLN A 32 -11.12 10.97 1.54
CA GLN A 32 -12.05 10.44 2.55
C GLN A 32 -11.56 9.11 3.10
N GLN A 33 -11.14 8.18 2.23
CA GLN A 33 -10.55 6.89 2.63
C GLN A 33 -9.31 7.07 3.52
N ALA A 34 -8.45 8.04 3.20
CA ALA A 34 -7.26 8.33 4.01
C ALA A 34 -7.62 8.81 5.44
N LYS A 35 -8.70 9.60 5.59
CA LYS A 35 -9.21 10.00 6.91
C LYS A 35 -9.78 8.82 7.69
N GLN A 36 -10.58 7.96 7.03
CA GLN A 36 -11.14 6.75 7.65
C GLN A 36 -10.02 5.80 8.11
N LEU A 37 -9.02 5.58 7.24
CA LEU A 37 -7.82 4.81 7.59
C LEU A 37 -7.14 5.36 8.85
N ALA A 38 -6.95 6.67 8.94
CA ALA A 38 -6.29 7.29 10.09
C ALA A 38 -7.04 7.01 11.40
N HIS A 39 -8.38 7.02 11.38
CA HIS A 39 -9.19 6.70 12.54
C HIS A 39 -8.99 5.26 13.06
N THR A 40 -8.71 4.30 12.17
CA THR A 40 -8.41 2.90 12.56
C THR A 40 -7.21 2.81 13.50
N PHE A 41 -6.27 3.73 13.35
CA PHE A 41 -5.05 3.73 14.15
C PHE A 41 -5.11 4.60 15.42
N LEU A 42 -6.24 5.21 15.77
CA LEU A 42 -6.33 6.12 16.93
C LEU A 42 -5.75 5.53 18.22
N ASN A 43 -6.09 4.27 18.51
CA ASN A 43 -5.68 3.58 19.73
C ASN A 43 -4.49 2.61 19.54
N ILE A 44 -3.85 2.62 18.36
CA ILE A 44 -2.70 1.78 18.07
C ILE A 44 -1.43 2.63 18.18
N ALA A 45 -0.48 2.21 19.00
CA ALA A 45 0.81 2.89 19.12
C ALA A 45 1.65 2.68 17.86
N ILE A 46 1.80 3.71 17.04
CA ILE A 46 2.63 3.74 15.84
C ILE A 46 3.85 4.60 16.10
N GLN A 47 5.05 4.02 15.93
CA GLN A 47 6.31 4.73 16.11
C GLN A 47 6.89 5.23 14.79
N ASN A 48 6.78 4.44 13.72
CA ASN A 48 7.38 4.77 12.43
C ASN A 48 6.36 4.64 11.29
N ILE A 49 6.45 5.55 10.33
CA ILE A 49 5.73 5.50 9.06
C ILE A 49 6.76 5.60 7.94
N ILE A 50 6.91 4.54 7.15
CA ILE A 50 7.69 4.51 5.92
C ILE A 50 6.70 4.63 4.75
N CYS A 51 6.96 5.55 3.85
CA CYS A 51 6.03 5.87 2.78
C CYS A 51 6.76 5.91 1.43
N SER A 52 6.16 5.35 0.39
CA SER A 52 6.58 5.66 -0.98
C SER A 52 6.55 7.17 -1.21
N ASP A 53 7.47 7.67 -2.00
CA ASP A 53 7.58 9.11 -2.29
C ASP A 53 6.62 9.60 -3.39
N TYR A 54 5.69 8.75 -3.88
CA TYR A 54 4.64 9.18 -4.80
C TYR A 54 3.58 10.00 -4.07
N ILE A 55 3.01 11.00 -4.76
CA ILE A 55 2.08 11.98 -4.16
C ILE A 55 0.89 11.29 -3.49
N ARG A 56 0.25 10.31 -4.14
CA ARG A 56 -0.93 9.60 -3.61
C ARG A 56 -0.66 8.87 -2.30
N THR A 57 0.53 8.29 -2.13
CA THR A 57 0.92 7.63 -0.86
C THR A 57 1.17 8.63 0.24
N GLN A 58 1.83 9.75 -0.07
CA GLN A 58 2.07 10.84 0.88
C GLN A 58 0.75 11.48 1.34
N GLN A 59 -0.18 11.72 0.41
CA GLN A 59 -1.52 12.25 0.73
C GLN A 59 -2.34 11.26 1.57
N THR A 60 -2.21 9.93 1.32
CA THR A 60 -2.85 8.92 2.16
C THR A 60 -2.27 8.89 3.57
N ALA A 61 -0.95 9.08 3.71
CA ALA A 61 -0.29 9.11 5.01
C ALA A 61 -0.53 10.42 5.80
N ALA A 62 -0.93 11.51 5.15
CA ALA A 62 -1.03 12.83 5.79
C ALA A 62 -1.95 12.87 7.01
N PRO A 63 -3.19 12.31 7.01
CA PRO A 63 -4.03 12.27 8.21
C PRO A 63 -3.42 11.43 9.34
N LEU A 64 -2.76 10.32 9.03
CA LEU A 64 -2.03 9.50 10.02
C LEU A 64 -0.91 10.29 10.70
N ARG A 65 -0.13 11.02 9.93
CA ARG A 65 0.95 11.89 10.44
C ARG A 65 0.42 13.01 11.35
N ALA A 66 -0.76 13.55 11.04
CA ALA A 66 -1.38 14.58 11.87
C ALA A 66 -1.86 14.02 13.23
N LEU A 67 -2.26 12.74 13.28
CA LEU A 67 -2.76 12.08 14.49
C LEU A 67 -1.66 11.46 15.35
N LYS A 68 -0.50 11.14 14.78
CA LYS A 68 0.56 10.38 15.43
C LYS A 68 1.86 11.16 15.52
N GLN A 69 2.49 11.15 16.69
CA GLN A 69 3.86 11.61 16.88
C GLN A 69 4.86 10.54 16.42
N SER A 70 4.73 10.11 15.16
CA SER A 70 5.56 9.07 14.57
C SER A 70 6.67 9.68 13.72
N THR A 71 7.82 9.02 13.66
CA THR A 71 8.81 9.37 12.63
C THR A 71 8.24 9.06 11.26
N PHE A 72 8.53 9.91 10.29
CA PHE A 72 8.08 9.75 8.91
C PHE A 72 9.26 9.80 7.96
N SER A 73 9.38 8.81 7.10
CA SER A 73 10.42 8.77 6.08
C SER A 73 9.86 8.38 4.71
N LEU A 74 10.41 8.97 3.66
CA LEU A 74 10.14 8.60 2.29
C LEU A 74 11.14 7.54 1.83
N GLN A 75 10.63 6.50 1.15
CA GLN A 75 11.43 5.38 0.67
C GLN A 75 11.12 5.08 -0.81
N PRO A 76 12.00 5.47 -1.75
CA PRO A 76 11.79 5.22 -3.18
C PRO A 76 11.70 3.73 -3.57
N LEU A 77 12.27 2.83 -2.78
CA LEU A 77 12.14 1.38 -3.01
C LEU A 77 10.67 0.91 -2.93
N LEU A 78 9.79 1.66 -2.25
CA LEU A 78 8.36 1.37 -2.12
C LEU A 78 7.49 1.92 -3.27
N ARG A 79 8.07 2.53 -4.32
CA ARG A 79 7.35 3.00 -5.50
C ARG A 79 6.63 1.86 -6.20
N GLU A 80 5.50 2.16 -6.86
CA GLU A 80 4.83 1.19 -7.75
C GLU A 80 5.75 0.79 -8.91
N ARG A 81 5.50 -0.41 -9.50
CA ARG A 81 6.21 -0.85 -10.70
C ARG A 81 6.19 0.24 -11.76
N SER A 82 7.34 0.56 -12.31
CA SER A 82 7.42 1.53 -13.38
C SER A 82 6.94 0.91 -14.69
N PHE A 83 5.85 1.44 -15.22
CA PHE A 83 5.34 1.06 -16.54
C PHE A 83 5.87 1.96 -17.68
N GLY A 84 6.88 2.80 -17.40
CA GLY A 84 7.58 3.60 -18.42
C GLY A 84 6.63 4.43 -19.28
N ASP A 85 6.70 4.22 -20.58
CA ASP A 85 5.95 4.97 -21.61
C ASP A 85 4.45 4.63 -21.66
N LEU A 86 4.00 3.61 -20.91
CA LEU A 86 2.57 3.33 -20.76
C LEU A 86 1.85 4.30 -19.79
N ARG A 87 2.60 5.09 -19.04
CA ARG A 87 2.02 6.05 -18.09
C ARG A 87 1.12 7.05 -18.80
N GLY A 88 -0.07 7.26 -18.24
CA GLY A 88 -1.11 8.13 -18.80
C GLY A 88 -2.04 7.44 -19.81
N GLN A 89 -1.73 6.21 -20.24
CA GLN A 89 -2.60 5.45 -21.15
C GLN A 89 -3.70 4.72 -20.36
N ALA A 90 -4.88 4.61 -20.97
CA ALA A 90 -5.93 3.77 -20.42
C ALA A 90 -5.57 2.28 -20.62
N TYR A 91 -5.91 1.44 -19.64
CA TYR A 91 -5.60 0.00 -19.70
C TYR A 91 -6.15 -0.67 -20.96
N ASP A 92 -7.36 -0.25 -21.36
CA ASP A 92 -8.05 -0.84 -22.52
C ASP A 92 -7.41 -0.44 -23.87
N ASP A 93 -6.61 0.63 -23.89
CA ASP A 93 -5.91 1.11 -25.09
C ASP A 93 -4.54 0.42 -25.28
N ILE A 94 -4.01 -0.27 -24.26
CA ILE A 94 -2.65 -0.85 -24.31
C ILE A 94 -2.58 -2.10 -25.21
N GLY A 95 -3.70 -2.79 -25.45
CA GLY A 95 -3.77 -3.90 -26.41
C GLY A 95 -3.00 -5.17 -26.05
N THR A 96 -2.40 -5.24 -24.84
CA THR A 96 -1.67 -6.41 -24.33
C THR A 96 -1.81 -6.51 -22.82
N ASP A 97 -1.60 -7.72 -22.27
CA ASP A 97 -1.51 -7.89 -20.81
C ASP A 97 -0.17 -7.35 -20.30
N PHE A 98 -0.15 -6.05 -19.98
CA PHE A 98 1.04 -5.36 -19.46
C PHE A 98 1.34 -5.68 -17.98
N PHE A 99 0.47 -6.42 -17.30
CA PHE A 99 0.73 -6.96 -15.95
C PHE A 99 1.43 -8.31 -15.99
N ALA A 100 1.46 -8.99 -17.14
CA ALA A 100 2.11 -10.28 -17.28
C ALA A 100 3.59 -10.22 -16.84
N GLU A 101 4.07 -11.27 -16.18
CA GLU A 101 5.45 -11.35 -15.70
C GLU A 101 6.48 -11.22 -16.82
N GLY A 102 6.17 -11.74 -18.01
CA GLY A 102 7.04 -11.64 -19.20
C GLY A 102 7.03 -10.28 -19.90
N TYR A 103 6.13 -9.36 -19.53
CA TYR A 103 6.05 -8.06 -20.19
C TYR A 103 7.08 -7.08 -19.65
N ALA A 104 7.87 -6.49 -20.55
CA ALA A 104 8.82 -5.43 -20.24
C ALA A 104 8.35 -4.11 -20.88
N PRO A 105 7.80 -3.17 -20.11
CA PRO A 105 7.32 -1.90 -20.64
C PRO A 105 8.50 -1.05 -21.15
N PRO A 106 8.36 -0.36 -22.29
CA PRO A 106 9.38 0.56 -22.79
C PRO A 106 9.72 1.61 -21.72
N ASN A 107 11.00 1.82 -21.43
CA ASN A 107 11.49 2.74 -20.40
C ASN A 107 10.93 2.48 -18.97
N GLY A 108 10.40 1.28 -18.73
CA GLY A 108 9.89 0.85 -17.43
C GLY A 108 10.70 -0.27 -16.80
N GLU A 109 10.20 -0.81 -15.69
CA GLU A 109 10.81 -1.96 -15.01
C GLU A 109 10.36 -3.29 -15.63
N THR A 110 11.32 -4.15 -15.95
CA THR A 110 11.03 -5.58 -16.17
C THR A 110 10.48 -6.16 -14.86
N HIS A 111 9.80 -7.31 -14.94
CA HIS A 111 9.34 -8.02 -13.74
C HIS A 111 10.50 -8.34 -12.80
N GLN A 112 11.63 -8.81 -13.33
CA GLN A 112 12.80 -9.16 -12.53
C GLN A 112 13.39 -7.94 -11.79
N GLN A 113 13.50 -6.79 -12.43
CA GLN A 113 13.95 -5.54 -11.80
C GLN A 113 13.00 -5.11 -10.69
N PHE A 114 11.69 -5.20 -10.94
CA PHE A 114 10.66 -4.88 -9.95
C PHE A 114 10.77 -5.79 -8.73
N VAL A 115 10.82 -7.12 -8.91
CA VAL A 115 10.95 -8.10 -7.81
C VAL A 115 12.22 -7.84 -7.01
N HIS A 116 13.36 -7.62 -7.67
CA HIS A 116 14.61 -7.30 -6.98
C HIS A 116 14.48 -6.04 -6.10
N ARG A 117 13.89 -4.97 -6.62
CA ARG A 117 13.67 -3.73 -5.86
C ARG A 117 12.72 -3.94 -4.67
N VAL A 118 11.66 -4.74 -4.84
CA VAL A 118 10.72 -5.05 -3.74
C VAL A 118 11.41 -5.86 -2.64
N ASN A 119 12.32 -6.79 -2.99
CA ASN A 119 13.12 -7.51 -2.01
C ASN A 119 13.98 -6.55 -1.17
N LEU A 120 14.68 -5.62 -1.81
CA LEU A 120 15.45 -4.57 -1.10
C LEU A 120 14.54 -3.67 -0.24
N ALA A 121 13.33 -3.36 -0.73
CA ALA A 121 12.35 -2.60 0.06
C ALA A 121 11.94 -3.37 1.32
N TRP A 122 11.72 -4.68 1.22
CA TRP A 122 11.35 -5.50 2.36
C TRP A 122 12.48 -5.63 3.37
N GLU A 123 13.72 -5.81 2.95
CA GLU A 123 14.89 -5.78 3.83
C GLU A 123 14.99 -4.47 4.62
N PHE A 124 14.77 -3.33 3.94
CA PHE A 124 14.71 -2.01 4.59
C PHE A 124 13.58 -1.92 5.63
N VAL A 125 12.38 -2.42 5.29
CA VAL A 125 11.24 -2.48 6.22
C VAL A 125 11.58 -3.30 7.45
N LEU A 126 12.17 -4.49 7.28
CA LEU A 126 12.58 -5.34 8.40
C LEU A 126 13.66 -4.70 9.26
N SER A 127 14.67 -4.08 8.66
CA SER A 127 15.70 -3.34 9.40
C SER A 127 15.09 -2.22 10.24
N THR A 128 14.13 -1.46 9.68
CA THR A 128 13.44 -0.42 10.44
C THR A 128 12.58 -1.02 11.56
N TYR A 129 11.86 -2.11 11.28
CA TYR A 129 11.01 -2.79 12.25
C TYR A 129 11.79 -3.28 13.48
N HIS A 130 12.96 -3.87 13.28
CA HIS A 130 13.82 -4.35 14.39
C HIS A 130 14.27 -3.21 15.33
N ASN A 131 14.34 -1.99 14.83
CA ASN A 131 14.70 -0.81 15.62
C ASN A 131 13.47 -0.01 16.12
N THR A 132 12.25 -0.56 15.94
CA THR A 132 11.00 0.08 16.32
C THR A 132 10.46 -0.56 17.60
N GLN A 133 9.99 0.23 18.56
CA GLN A 133 9.38 -0.26 19.81
C GLN A 133 7.83 -0.24 19.78
N GLY A 134 7.25 0.26 18.72
CA GLY A 134 5.80 0.32 18.46
C GLY A 134 5.44 -0.29 17.13
N GLY A 135 4.23 0.00 16.61
CA GLY A 135 3.82 -0.41 15.26
C GLY A 135 4.59 0.36 14.17
N LEU A 136 4.80 -0.31 13.06
CA LEU A 136 5.38 0.25 11.84
C LEU A 136 4.32 0.29 10.73
N ILE A 137 4.04 1.46 10.15
CA ILE A 137 3.22 1.59 8.95
C ILE A 137 4.12 1.66 7.71
N VAL A 138 3.78 0.88 6.69
CA VAL A 138 4.39 0.90 5.36
C VAL A 138 3.33 1.29 4.34
N MET A 139 3.40 2.52 3.84
CA MET A 139 2.46 3.06 2.87
C MET A 139 3.01 2.88 1.45
N THR A 140 2.31 2.07 0.62
CA THR A 140 2.79 1.70 -0.70
C THR A 140 1.65 1.47 -1.72
N HIS A 141 1.84 0.58 -2.69
CA HIS A 141 1.01 0.39 -3.87
C HIS A 141 0.58 -1.07 -4.05
N GLY A 142 -0.35 -1.32 -4.97
CA GLY A 142 -0.98 -2.62 -5.14
C GLY A 142 -0.02 -3.73 -5.56
N LEU A 143 0.83 -3.51 -6.57
CA LEU A 143 1.75 -4.54 -7.04
C LEU A 143 2.88 -4.80 -6.03
N VAL A 144 3.37 -3.75 -5.36
CA VAL A 144 4.38 -3.90 -4.31
C VAL A 144 3.85 -4.74 -3.16
N LEU A 145 2.61 -4.49 -2.71
CA LEU A 145 1.98 -5.31 -1.66
C LEU A 145 1.83 -6.77 -2.09
N ARG A 146 1.34 -7.01 -3.32
CA ARG A 146 1.21 -8.37 -3.86
C ARG A 146 2.53 -9.11 -3.85
N GLU A 147 3.61 -8.43 -4.28
CA GLU A 147 4.93 -9.04 -4.34
C GLU A 147 5.50 -9.31 -2.94
N ILE A 148 5.38 -8.38 -1.99
CA ILE A 148 5.78 -8.60 -0.60
C ILE A 148 5.04 -9.80 -0.01
N ILE A 149 3.73 -9.88 -0.20
CA ILE A 149 2.91 -10.96 0.33
C ILE A 149 3.34 -12.30 -0.28
N LYS A 150 3.52 -12.34 -1.60
CA LYS A 150 3.90 -13.56 -2.34
C LYS A 150 5.28 -14.10 -1.91
N GLN A 151 6.24 -13.21 -1.70
CA GLN A 151 7.65 -13.61 -1.50
C GLN A 151 8.04 -13.77 -0.02
N HIS A 152 7.42 -13.02 0.89
CA HIS A 152 7.97 -12.80 2.23
C HIS A 152 7.02 -13.14 3.37
N LEU A 153 5.72 -13.35 3.10
CA LEU A 153 4.76 -13.55 4.17
C LEU A 153 4.21 -14.97 4.19
N ILE A 154 3.91 -15.45 5.39
CA ILE A 154 3.18 -16.70 5.60
C ILE A 154 1.70 -16.35 5.76
N ILE A 155 0.85 -16.96 4.95
CA ILE A 155 -0.60 -16.89 5.06
C ILE A 155 -1.07 -18.24 5.59
N GLU A 156 -1.67 -18.25 6.77
CA GLU A 156 -2.28 -19.46 7.32
C GLU A 156 -3.64 -19.72 6.66
N GLU A 157 -4.07 -20.98 6.62
CA GLU A 157 -5.32 -21.40 5.94
C GLU A 157 -6.59 -20.72 6.48
N CYS A 158 -6.55 -20.22 7.72
CA CYS A 158 -7.66 -19.49 8.34
C CYS A 158 -7.82 -18.05 7.83
N VAL A 159 -6.85 -17.51 7.09
CA VAL A 159 -6.94 -16.17 6.52
C VAL A 159 -7.66 -16.27 5.17
N SER A 160 -8.76 -15.52 5.02
CA SER A 160 -9.54 -15.49 3.77
C SER A 160 -8.66 -15.24 2.55
N PRO A 161 -8.93 -15.93 1.42
CA PRO A 161 -8.14 -15.74 0.21
C PRO A 161 -8.17 -14.28 -0.24
N LEU A 162 -7.07 -13.87 -0.90
CA LEU A 162 -6.88 -12.53 -1.45
C LEU A 162 -8.11 -12.05 -2.23
N SER A 163 -8.93 -11.22 -1.59
CA SER A 163 -9.86 -10.34 -2.28
C SER A 163 -9.05 -9.22 -2.97
N ASP A 164 -9.68 -8.49 -3.87
CA ASP A 164 -9.04 -7.35 -4.52
C ASP A 164 -8.38 -6.43 -3.49
N PHE A 165 -7.14 -6.02 -3.78
CA PHE A 165 -6.43 -5.03 -2.95
C PHE A 165 -7.16 -3.69 -3.05
N GLN A 166 -8.19 -3.50 -2.24
CA GLN A 166 -8.92 -2.23 -2.19
C GLN A 166 -7.99 -1.08 -1.79
N ASN A 167 -8.32 0.12 -2.24
CA ASN A 167 -7.59 1.31 -1.78
C ASN A 167 -7.71 1.45 -0.25
N THR A 168 -6.62 1.81 0.41
CA THR A 168 -6.44 1.87 1.88
C THR A 168 -6.58 0.54 2.62
N CYS A 169 -6.68 -0.61 1.95
CA CYS A 169 -6.67 -1.89 2.64
C CYS A 169 -5.40 -2.08 3.48
N ILE A 170 -5.56 -2.77 4.60
CA ILE A 170 -4.53 -3.01 5.59
C ILE A 170 -4.19 -4.51 5.60
N THR A 171 -2.92 -4.84 5.40
CA THR A 171 -2.39 -6.16 5.71
C THR A 171 -1.54 -6.03 6.97
N GLU A 172 -1.98 -6.63 8.06
CA GLU A 172 -1.25 -6.66 9.32
C GLU A 172 -0.42 -7.92 9.42
N VAL A 173 0.86 -7.76 9.73
CA VAL A 173 1.78 -8.88 9.90
C VAL A 173 2.56 -8.77 11.21
N SER A 174 2.90 -9.93 11.77
CA SER A 174 3.67 -10.04 13.00
C SER A 174 4.62 -11.24 12.92
N GLY A 175 5.45 -11.41 13.92
CA GLY A 175 6.42 -12.49 14.03
C GLY A 175 7.86 -11.99 14.09
N THR A 176 8.77 -12.85 14.55
CA THR A 176 10.21 -12.56 14.68
C THR A 176 10.94 -12.89 13.39
N ASP A 177 11.21 -14.17 13.14
CA ASP A 177 12.00 -14.63 11.99
C ASP A 177 11.17 -14.70 10.70
N LYS A 178 9.94 -15.23 10.81
CA LYS A 178 8.99 -15.28 9.71
C LYS A 178 7.81 -14.37 10.03
N LYS A 179 7.39 -13.57 9.05
CA LYS A 179 6.26 -12.66 9.18
C LYS A 179 4.98 -13.37 8.76
N THR A 180 4.10 -13.60 9.73
CA THR A 180 2.79 -14.22 9.52
C THR A 180 1.72 -13.14 9.37
N VAL A 181 0.82 -13.32 8.42
CA VAL A 181 -0.32 -12.44 8.18
C VAL A 181 -1.36 -12.68 9.27
N LEU A 182 -1.70 -11.62 10.01
CA LEU A 182 -2.79 -11.62 11.00
C LEU A 182 -4.12 -11.17 10.37
N ARG A 183 -4.07 -10.18 9.48
CA ARG A 183 -5.19 -9.69 8.68
C ARG A 183 -4.71 -9.43 7.26
N LEU A 184 -5.44 -9.89 6.27
CA LEU A 184 -5.08 -9.76 4.86
C LEU A 184 -6.03 -8.80 4.14
N CYS A 185 -5.49 -7.71 3.58
CA CYS A 185 -6.22 -6.75 2.75
C CYS A 185 -7.56 -6.28 3.38
N ASP A 186 -7.58 -6.10 4.69
CA ASP A 186 -8.76 -5.64 5.44
C ASP A 186 -9.10 -4.20 5.06
N ALA A 187 -10.35 -3.97 4.68
CA ALA A 187 -10.90 -2.66 4.33
C ALA A 187 -12.21 -2.34 5.08
N GLU A 188 -12.46 -2.99 6.22
CA GLU A 188 -13.70 -2.80 7.01
C GLU A 188 -13.92 -1.35 7.44
N HIS A 189 -12.84 -0.60 7.66
CA HIS A 189 -12.91 0.83 8.00
C HIS A 189 -13.63 1.68 6.93
N LEU A 190 -13.75 1.20 5.69
CA LEU A 190 -14.50 1.90 4.63
C LEU A 190 -16.01 1.72 4.77
N HIS A 191 -16.47 0.72 5.53
CA HIS A 191 -17.89 0.37 5.66
C HIS A 191 -18.52 0.86 6.97
N THR A 192 -17.72 1.23 7.97
CA THR A 192 -18.18 1.54 9.33
C THR A 192 -18.86 2.90 9.49
N GLN A 193 -18.80 3.82 8.52
CA GLN A 193 -19.43 5.15 8.63
C GLN A 193 -20.91 5.22 8.22
N SER A 194 -21.50 4.16 7.69
CA SER A 194 -22.93 4.14 7.37
C SER A 194 -23.82 4.06 8.62
N ALA A 195 -23.28 3.73 9.80
CA ALA A 195 -24.05 3.51 11.02
C ALA A 195 -24.08 4.71 12.00
N VAL A 196 -23.22 5.71 11.84
CA VAL A 196 -23.11 6.85 12.81
C VAL A 196 -23.89 8.08 12.35
N GLY A 197 -24.41 8.11 11.12
CA GLY A 197 -25.18 9.23 10.54
C GLY A 197 -26.70 9.16 10.71
N ALA A 198 -27.24 8.17 11.42
CA ALA A 198 -28.69 7.95 11.52
C ALA A 198 -29.26 8.21 12.93
N ALA A 199 -28.59 9.00 13.75
CA ALA A 199 -29.11 9.41 15.07
C ALA A 199 -28.87 10.90 15.28
N VAL A 200 -29.71 11.75 14.68
CA VAL A 200 -30.18 13.05 15.21
C VAL A 200 -31.59 13.28 14.64
#